data_f23651a89e4651ce4e7b4269c021905e
#
_entry.id   f23651a89e4651ce4e7b4269c021905e
#
_cell.length_a   1.000
_cell.length_b   1.000
_cell.length_c   1.000
_cell.angle_alpha   90.00
_cell.angle_beta   90.00
_cell.angle_gamma   90.00
#
_symmetry.space_group_name_H-M   'P 1'
#
loop_
_entity.id
_entity.type
_entity.pdbx_description
1 polymer ?
#
loop_
_entity_poly.entity_id
_entity_poly.type
_entity_poly.pdbx_seq_one_letter_code
_entity_poly.pdbx_strand_id
1 'polypeptide(L)'
;MQRNLSDWAGNILAFIGVLVVNGMANGLPLGGQTTGEISAKYPALFTPSGFTFAIWGLIYLALTAFIVYQALPAQRSNERIAAISHYFKLSCLANASWIFVWHFDLLGFSLLLMLVILSALVAVYRSLGNVDKTVPLTERMLVQWPFSLYLGWISVASIANFSAVQLGWGFDDVLFGNVLWTQIKLALAGAISALVLLRRDDLIYVLVVGWAAFGISVEQAATPEVSGAALMLTVLVLLLVVAALLLKLLPNR
;
A
#
# COMPACT_ATOMS: atom_id res chain seq x y z
N MET A 1 29.22 -7.95 -6.32
CA MET A 1 28.92 -9.37 -5.97
C MET A 1 27.76 -9.83 -6.82
N GLN A 2 27.77 -11.05 -7.41
CA GLN A 2 26.60 -11.51 -8.14
C GLN A 2 25.50 -11.93 -7.17
N ARG A 3 24.26 -11.57 -7.45
CA ARG A 3 23.09 -12.01 -6.70
C ARG A 3 22.96 -13.54 -6.80
N ASN A 4 22.71 -14.19 -5.70
CA ASN A 4 22.58 -15.64 -5.66
C ASN A 4 21.20 -16.11 -6.19
N LEU A 5 21.06 -17.40 -6.43
CA LEU A 5 19.82 -17.98 -6.94
C LEU A 5 18.62 -17.72 -6.00
N SER A 6 18.84 -17.74 -4.68
CA SER A 6 17.77 -17.49 -3.71
C SER A 6 17.25 -16.05 -3.75
N ASP A 7 18.05 -15.09 -4.24
CA ASP A 7 17.59 -13.70 -4.37
C ASP A 7 16.60 -13.57 -5.51
N TRP A 8 17.01 -13.85 -6.74
CA TRP A 8 16.16 -13.56 -7.89
C TRP A 8 15.08 -14.62 -8.14
N ALA A 9 15.41 -15.91 -8.04
CA ALA A 9 14.43 -16.98 -8.20
C ALA A 9 13.50 -17.07 -6.98
N GLY A 10 14.02 -16.85 -5.77
CA GLY A 10 13.22 -16.77 -4.56
C GLY A 10 12.19 -15.64 -4.59
N ASN A 11 12.54 -14.48 -5.15
CA ASN A 11 11.60 -13.38 -5.37
C ASN A 11 10.48 -13.76 -6.34
N ILE A 12 10.83 -14.45 -7.44
CA ILE A 12 9.84 -14.94 -8.43
C ILE A 12 8.86 -15.91 -7.75
N LEU A 13 9.37 -16.92 -7.06
CA LEU A 13 8.52 -17.93 -6.40
C LEU A 13 7.62 -17.31 -5.32
N ALA A 14 8.16 -16.41 -4.50
CA ALA A 14 7.39 -15.71 -3.48
C ALA A 14 6.25 -14.88 -4.10
N PHE A 15 6.52 -14.18 -5.20
CA PHE A 15 5.51 -13.38 -5.87
C PHE A 15 4.46 -14.22 -6.61
N ILE A 16 4.85 -15.34 -7.23
CA ILE A 16 3.90 -16.30 -7.80
C ILE A 16 2.96 -16.81 -6.71
N GLY A 17 3.48 -17.13 -5.52
CA GLY A 17 2.67 -17.52 -4.36
C GLY A 17 1.63 -16.45 -3.99
N VAL A 18 2.01 -15.16 -3.98
CA VAL A 18 1.06 -14.05 -3.76
C VAL A 18 -0.02 -14.01 -4.83
N LEU A 19 0.36 -14.10 -6.12
CA LEU A 19 -0.61 -14.04 -7.21
C LEU A 19 -1.59 -15.22 -7.16
N VAL A 20 -1.09 -16.42 -6.87
CA VAL A 20 -1.93 -17.62 -6.75
C VAL A 20 -2.92 -17.47 -5.59
N VAL A 21 -2.44 -17.13 -4.40
CA VAL A 21 -3.30 -17.02 -3.21
C VAL A 21 -4.35 -15.91 -3.37
N ASN A 22 -3.94 -14.73 -3.85
CA ASN A 22 -4.87 -13.62 -4.08
C ASN A 22 -5.84 -13.90 -5.24
N GLY A 23 -5.37 -14.58 -6.29
CA GLY A 23 -6.22 -15.03 -7.40
C GLY A 23 -7.27 -16.04 -6.93
N MET A 24 -6.89 -17.01 -6.09
CA MET A 24 -7.83 -17.96 -5.49
C MET A 24 -8.84 -17.27 -4.56
N ALA A 25 -8.40 -16.32 -3.75
CA ALA A 25 -9.26 -15.61 -2.80
C ALA A 25 -10.39 -14.81 -3.47
N ASN A 26 -10.17 -14.34 -4.70
CA ASN A 26 -11.15 -13.55 -5.43
C ASN A 26 -11.84 -14.35 -6.57
N GLY A 27 -11.13 -15.31 -7.19
CA GLY A 27 -11.66 -16.12 -8.29
C GLY A 27 -12.32 -17.43 -7.85
N LEU A 28 -11.85 -18.00 -6.75
CA LEU A 28 -12.43 -19.17 -6.09
C LEU A 28 -12.67 -18.80 -4.63
N PRO A 29 -13.75 -18.05 -4.31
CA PRO A 29 -13.89 -17.39 -3.00
C PRO A 29 -13.60 -18.33 -1.84
N LEU A 30 -12.50 -18.09 -1.12
CA LEU A 30 -12.12 -18.85 0.07
C LEU A 30 -13.21 -18.67 1.12
N GLY A 31 -13.77 -19.76 1.64
CA GLY A 31 -14.89 -19.68 2.58
C GLY A 31 -16.19 -19.13 1.97
N GLY A 32 -16.29 -19.07 0.62
CA GLY A 32 -17.49 -18.55 -0.09
C GLY A 32 -17.57 -17.05 -0.22
N GLN A 33 -16.50 -16.30 0.12
CA GLN A 33 -16.49 -14.83 0.10
C GLN A 33 -15.19 -14.30 -0.51
N THR A 34 -15.28 -13.17 -1.19
CA THR A 34 -14.12 -12.41 -1.67
C THR A 34 -13.52 -11.55 -0.55
N THR A 35 -12.29 -11.09 -0.75
CA THR A 35 -11.62 -10.17 0.20
C THR A 35 -12.42 -8.89 0.45
N GLY A 36 -13.10 -8.37 -0.57
CA GLY A 36 -13.96 -7.18 -0.47
C GLY A 36 -15.25 -7.44 0.31
N GLU A 37 -15.89 -8.60 0.10
CA GLU A 37 -17.09 -8.99 0.85
C GLU A 37 -16.80 -9.17 2.34
N ILE A 38 -15.62 -9.68 2.70
CA ILE A 38 -15.21 -9.74 4.10
C ILE A 38 -14.98 -8.33 4.66
N SER A 39 -14.37 -7.43 3.89
CA SER A 39 -14.24 -6.02 4.29
C SER A 39 -15.60 -5.38 4.56
N ALA A 40 -16.64 -5.71 3.79
CA ALA A 40 -17.99 -5.21 3.97
C ALA A 40 -18.70 -5.73 5.23
N LYS A 41 -18.23 -6.84 5.83
CA LYS A 41 -18.74 -7.28 7.15
C LYS A 41 -18.36 -6.30 8.29
N TYR A 42 -17.28 -5.55 8.10
CA TYR A 42 -16.76 -4.58 9.05
C TYR A 42 -16.88 -3.18 8.47
N PRO A 43 -18.09 -2.57 8.47
CA PRO A 43 -18.36 -1.28 7.83
C PRO A 43 -17.78 -0.13 8.66
N ALA A 44 -16.46 -0.17 8.90
CA ALA A 44 -15.75 0.90 9.58
C ALA A 44 -15.75 2.17 8.71
N LEU A 45 -15.91 3.34 9.32
CA LEU A 45 -15.96 4.61 8.59
C LEU A 45 -14.66 4.96 7.82
N PHE A 46 -13.55 4.28 8.10
CA PHE A 46 -12.31 4.41 7.33
C PHE A 46 -12.22 3.44 6.13
N THR A 47 -13.22 2.59 5.91
CA THR A 47 -13.22 1.66 4.79
C THR A 47 -13.55 2.41 3.49
N PRO A 48 -12.70 2.32 2.44
CA PRO A 48 -12.99 2.92 1.16
C PRO A 48 -13.98 2.06 0.35
N SER A 49 -14.65 2.65 -0.61
CA SER A 49 -15.59 1.96 -1.49
C SER A 49 -14.92 0.85 -2.32
N GLY A 50 -15.72 -0.13 -2.74
CA GLY A 50 -15.25 -1.36 -3.40
C GLY A 50 -14.38 -1.12 -4.63
N PHE A 51 -14.69 -0.10 -5.46
CA PHE A 51 -13.89 0.20 -6.65
C PHE A 51 -12.43 0.60 -6.32
N THR A 52 -12.20 1.13 -5.12
CA THR A 52 -10.86 1.56 -4.67
C THR A 52 -9.88 0.39 -4.63
N PHE A 53 -10.37 -0.82 -4.36
CA PHE A 53 -9.56 -2.04 -4.31
C PHE A 53 -9.00 -2.46 -5.69
N ALA A 54 -9.49 -1.86 -6.80
CA ALA A 54 -8.91 -2.08 -8.13
C ALA A 54 -7.42 -1.70 -8.20
N ILE A 55 -6.92 -0.91 -7.26
CA ILE A 55 -5.49 -0.58 -7.12
C ILE A 55 -4.61 -1.83 -6.97
N TRP A 56 -5.14 -2.94 -6.43
CA TRP A 56 -4.40 -4.20 -6.36
C TRP A 56 -3.98 -4.70 -7.75
N GLY A 57 -4.83 -4.52 -8.77
CA GLY A 57 -4.49 -4.84 -10.16
C GLY A 57 -3.26 -4.05 -10.62
N LEU A 58 -3.21 -2.75 -10.32
CA LEU A 58 -2.08 -1.90 -10.66
C LEU A 58 -0.81 -2.28 -9.87
N ILE A 59 -0.95 -2.60 -8.59
CA ILE A 59 0.17 -3.07 -7.75
C ILE A 59 0.75 -4.38 -8.31
N TYR A 60 -0.08 -5.36 -8.64
CA TYR A 60 0.39 -6.63 -9.18
C TYR A 60 1.02 -6.48 -10.56
N LEU A 61 0.49 -5.61 -11.42
CA LEU A 61 1.09 -5.29 -12.70
C LEU A 61 2.49 -4.67 -12.51
N ALA A 62 2.60 -3.69 -11.62
CA ALA A 62 3.87 -3.02 -11.33
C ALA A 62 4.90 -3.98 -10.70
N LEU A 63 4.48 -4.84 -9.76
CA LEU A 63 5.35 -5.85 -9.18
C LEU A 63 5.73 -6.94 -10.19
N THR A 64 4.86 -7.30 -11.14
CA THR A 64 5.21 -8.20 -12.25
C THR A 64 6.32 -7.59 -13.11
N ALA A 65 6.20 -6.30 -13.43
CA ALA A 65 7.25 -5.59 -14.18
C ALA A 65 8.58 -5.57 -13.40
N PHE A 66 8.54 -5.35 -12.07
CA PHE A 66 9.72 -5.50 -11.20
C PHE A 66 10.31 -6.91 -11.26
N ILE A 67 9.49 -7.96 -11.15
CA ILE A 67 9.94 -9.35 -11.17
C ILE A 67 10.61 -9.71 -12.50
N VAL A 68 10.06 -9.26 -13.63
CA VAL A 68 10.69 -9.44 -14.95
C VAL A 68 12.01 -8.68 -15.01
N TYR A 69 12.01 -7.41 -14.61
CA TYR A 69 13.22 -6.59 -14.65
C TYR A 69 14.36 -7.16 -13.81
N GLN A 70 14.08 -7.56 -12.57
CA GLN A 70 15.07 -8.10 -11.63
C GLN A 70 15.68 -9.44 -12.09
N ALA A 71 14.99 -10.19 -12.99
CA ALA A 71 15.45 -11.46 -13.53
C ALA A 71 16.37 -11.28 -14.73
N LEU A 72 16.45 -10.10 -15.34
CA LEU A 72 17.31 -9.85 -16.50
C LEU A 72 18.79 -10.08 -16.16
N PRO A 73 19.59 -10.62 -17.10
CA PRO A 73 21.03 -10.84 -16.89
C PRO A 73 21.79 -9.58 -16.45
N ALA A 74 21.40 -8.41 -16.96
CA ALA A 74 21.97 -7.12 -16.59
C ALA A 74 21.78 -6.73 -15.12
N GLN A 75 20.79 -7.34 -14.43
CA GLN A 75 20.48 -7.06 -13.03
C GLN A 75 21.14 -8.02 -12.04
N ARG A 76 21.96 -8.97 -12.52
CA ARG A 76 22.61 -10.00 -11.67
C ARG A 76 23.59 -9.42 -10.65
N SER A 77 24.14 -8.25 -10.91
CA SER A 77 25.05 -7.53 -10.00
C SER A 77 24.44 -6.28 -9.38
N ASN A 78 23.12 -6.07 -9.50
CA ASN A 78 22.44 -4.92 -8.94
C ASN A 78 22.30 -5.06 -7.43
N GLU A 79 23.14 -4.35 -6.68
CA GLU A 79 23.19 -4.41 -5.21
C GLU A 79 21.93 -3.81 -4.55
N ARG A 80 21.27 -2.85 -5.20
CA ARG A 80 20.03 -2.25 -4.70
C ARG A 80 18.89 -3.27 -4.68
N ILE A 81 18.78 -4.07 -5.75
CA ILE A 81 17.81 -5.15 -5.81
C ILE A 81 18.17 -6.28 -4.84
N ALA A 82 19.45 -6.61 -4.67
CA ALA A 82 19.89 -7.58 -3.67
C ALA A 82 19.50 -7.17 -2.25
N ALA A 83 19.68 -5.90 -1.91
CA ALA A 83 19.40 -5.37 -0.57
C ALA A 83 17.92 -5.46 -0.17
N ILE A 84 16.99 -5.46 -1.12
CA ILE A 84 15.56 -5.55 -0.84
C ILE A 84 14.99 -6.96 -0.89
N SER A 85 15.73 -7.93 -1.42
CA SER A 85 15.24 -9.27 -1.74
C SER A 85 14.58 -10.00 -0.56
N HIS A 86 15.21 -10.00 0.61
CA HIS A 86 14.65 -10.70 1.77
C HIS A 86 13.41 -9.99 2.35
N TYR A 87 13.37 -8.67 2.35
CA TYR A 87 12.20 -7.91 2.77
C TYR A 87 11.02 -8.09 1.80
N PHE A 88 11.30 -8.13 0.50
CA PHE A 88 10.28 -8.43 -0.49
C PHE A 88 9.68 -9.81 -0.31
N LYS A 89 10.49 -10.86 -0.12
CA LYS A 89 10.01 -12.21 0.17
C LYS A 89 9.19 -12.27 1.47
N LEU A 90 9.62 -11.56 2.51
CA LEU A 90 8.87 -11.45 3.76
C LEU A 90 7.50 -10.79 3.52
N SER A 91 7.46 -9.70 2.76
CA SER A 91 6.18 -9.05 2.42
C SER A 91 5.26 -9.96 1.63
N CYS A 92 5.79 -10.76 0.69
CA CYS A 92 5.02 -11.74 -0.06
C CYS A 92 4.43 -12.84 0.83
N LEU A 93 5.25 -13.42 1.72
CA LEU A 93 4.80 -14.45 2.66
C LEU A 93 3.72 -13.90 3.59
N ALA A 94 3.95 -12.73 4.18
CA ALA A 94 2.99 -12.11 5.07
C ALA A 94 1.68 -11.73 4.35
N ASN A 95 1.74 -11.27 3.08
CA ASN A 95 0.57 -10.96 2.27
C ASN A 95 -0.26 -12.23 1.99
N ALA A 96 0.37 -13.30 1.53
CA ALA A 96 -0.32 -14.57 1.31
C ALA A 96 -0.96 -15.11 2.59
N SER A 97 -0.25 -15.04 3.72
CA SER A 97 -0.78 -15.45 5.03
C SER A 97 -1.92 -14.54 5.49
N TRP A 98 -1.84 -13.22 5.22
CA TRP A 98 -2.89 -12.27 5.55
C TRP A 98 -4.21 -12.60 4.88
N ILE A 99 -4.20 -13.03 3.62
CA ILE A 99 -5.41 -13.47 2.91
C ILE A 99 -6.15 -14.54 3.69
N PHE A 100 -5.44 -15.58 4.15
CA PHE A 100 -6.08 -16.66 4.91
C PHE A 100 -6.70 -16.16 6.22
N VAL A 101 -5.92 -15.46 7.06
CA VAL A 101 -6.45 -15.02 8.37
C VAL A 101 -7.58 -13.99 8.22
N TRP A 102 -7.56 -13.19 7.15
CA TRP A 102 -8.64 -12.26 6.82
C TRP A 102 -9.92 -13.00 6.44
N HIS A 103 -9.81 -14.06 5.60
CA HIS A 103 -10.94 -14.88 5.17
C HIS A 103 -11.56 -15.74 6.29
N PHE A 104 -10.80 -16.01 7.33
CA PHE A 104 -11.31 -16.71 8.53
C PHE A 104 -11.68 -15.77 9.67
N ASP A 105 -11.88 -14.48 9.40
CA ASP A 105 -12.26 -13.45 10.37
C ASP A 105 -11.33 -13.37 11.61
N LEU A 106 -10.06 -13.76 11.46
CA LEU A 106 -9.05 -13.69 12.53
C LEU A 106 -8.44 -12.28 12.61
N LEU A 107 -9.27 -11.30 13.01
CA LEU A 107 -8.96 -9.86 12.92
C LEU A 107 -7.63 -9.46 13.58
N GLY A 108 -7.35 -9.96 14.80
CA GLY A 108 -6.09 -9.64 15.49
C GLY A 108 -4.84 -10.14 14.74
N PHE A 109 -4.91 -11.35 14.19
CA PHE A 109 -3.82 -11.91 13.37
C PHE A 109 -3.71 -11.20 12.01
N SER A 110 -4.84 -10.77 11.44
CA SER A 110 -4.81 -10.00 10.20
C SER A 110 -4.09 -8.67 10.39
N LEU A 111 -4.34 -7.96 11.49
CA LEU A 111 -3.62 -6.73 11.83
C LEU A 111 -2.12 -6.99 12.07
N LEU A 112 -1.76 -8.04 12.79
CA LEU A 112 -0.36 -8.41 13.00
C LEU A 112 0.37 -8.64 11.68
N LEU A 113 -0.21 -9.43 10.77
CA LEU A 113 0.39 -9.69 9.46
C LEU A 113 0.42 -8.42 8.59
N MET A 114 -0.59 -7.56 8.66
CA MET A 114 -0.59 -6.27 7.96
C MET A 114 0.58 -5.38 8.44
N LEU A 115 0.86 -5.35 9.74
CA LEU A 115 2.03 -4.63 10.29
C LEU A 115 3.36 -5.26 9.88
N VAL A 116 3.42 -6.59 9.69
CA VAL A 116 4.61 -7.25 9.13
C VAL A 116 4.81 -6.84 7.67
N ILE A 117 3.76 -6.83 6.84
CA ILE A 117 3.82 -6.36 5.44
C ILE A 117 4.29 -4.91 5.41
N LEU A 118 3.68 -4.03 6.21
CA LEU A 118 4.03 -2.62 6.28
C LEU A 118 5.51 -2.44 6.66
N SER A 119 5.97 -3.13 7.70
CA SER A 119 7.35 -3.04 8.18
C SER A 119 8.35 -3.53 7.13
N ALA A 120 8.04 -4.63 6.44
CA ALA A 120 8.86 -5.17 5.36
C ALA A 120 8.96 -4.18 4.19
N LEU A 121 7.82 -3.57 3.79
CA LEU A 121 7.81 -2.59 2.72
C LEU A 121 8.50 -1.27 3.10
N VAL A 122 8.38 -0.82 4.35
CA VAL A 122 9.17 0.31 4.87
C VAL A 122 10.66 0.00 4.79
N ALA A 123 11.07 -1.22 5.11
CA ALA A 123 12.48 -1.64 4.99
C ALA A 123 12.94 -1.64 3.52
N VAL A 124 12.12 -2.18 2.58
CA VAL A 124 12.39 -2.07 1.13
C VAL A 124 12.56 -0.60 0.73
N TYR A 125 11.60 0.24 1.10
CA TYR A 125 11.56 1.65 0.73
C TYR A 125 12.77 2.43 1.26
N ARG A 126 13.20 2.13 2.49
CA ARG A 126 14.40 2.72 3.08
C ARG A 126 15.68 2.24 2.40
N SER A 127 15.76 0.97 2.05
CA SER A 127 16.92 0.37 1.37
C SER A 127 17.10 0.89 -0.05
N LEU A 128 16.00 1.20 -0.75
CA LEU A 128 16.04 1.81 -2.09
C LEU A 128 16.53 3.27 -2.06
N GLY A 129 16.46 3.94 -0.90
CA GLY A 129 16.88 5.32 -0.75
C GLY A 129 15.95 6.34 -1.41
N ASN A 130 16.41 7.58 -1.53
CA ASN A 130 15.64 8.63 -2.18
C ASN A 130 15.57 8.40 -3.70
N VAL A 131 14.56 8.98 -4.33
CA VAL A 131 14.46 9.06 -5.80
C VAL A 131 15.58 10.00 -6.28
N ASP A 132 16.79 9.46 -6.41
CA ASP A 132 17.95 10.22 -6.85
C ASP A 132 17.94 10.31 -8.38
N LYS A 133 18.27 11.51 -8.91
CA LYS A 133 18.42 11.74 -10.36
C LYS A 133 19.54 10.90 -10.98
N THR A 134 20.46 10.37 -10.18
CA THR A 134 21.53 9.47 -10.62
C THR A 134 21.04 8.08 -10.98
N VAL A 135 19.84 7.68 -10.48
CA VAL A 135 19.26 6.37 -10.79
C VAL A 135 18.60 6.42 -12.16
N PRO A 136 18.90 5.47 -13.05
CA PRO A 136 18.29 5.40 -14.38
C PRO A 136 16.76 5.40 -14.29
N LEU A 137 16.09 6.11 -15.21
CA LEU A 137 14.63 6.19 -15.23
C LEU A 137 13.99 4.79 -15.26
N THR A 138 14.57 3.86 -16.01
CA THR A 138 14.10 2.47 -16.08
C THR A 138 14.08 1.79 -14.70
N GLU A 139 15.13 1.97 -13.91
CA GLU A 139 15.18 1.41 -12.55
C GLU A 139 14.18 2.12 -11.62
N ARG A 140 14.02 3.43 -11.78
CA ARG A 140 12.99 4.16 -11.02
C ARG A 140 11.59 3.62 -11.32
N MET A 141 11.25 3.43 -12.60
CA MET A 141 9.95 2.93 -13.06
C MET A 141 9.71 1.47 -12.67
N LEU A 142 10.74 0.62 -12.74
CA LEU A 142 10.58 -0.84 -12.59
C LEU A 142 10.99 -1.36 -11.20
N VAL A 143 11.59 -0.52 -10.34
CA VAL A 143 11.94 -0.90 -8.97
C VAL A 143 11.32 0.07 -7.97
N GLN A 144 11.59 1.37 -8.05
CA GLN A 144 11.13 2.31 -7.02
C GLN A 144 9.61 2.51 -7.05
N TRP A 145 9.02 2.80 -8.21
CA TRP A 145 7.58 3.08 -8.33
C TRP A 145 6.68 1.92 -7.91
N PRO A 146 6.96 0.64 -8.25
CA PRO A 146 6.19 -0.49 -7.73
C PRO A 146 6.12 -0.54 -6.20
N PHE A 147 7.25 -0.28 -5.54
CA PHE A 147 7.28 -0.30 -4.07
C PHE A 147 6.69 0.95 -3.44
N SER A 148 6.78 2.12 -4.07
CA SER A 148 6.06 3.32 -3.65
C SER A 148 4.54 3.12 -3.70
N LEU A 149 4.05 2.57 -4.82
CA LEU A 149 2.64 2.23 -5.01
C LEU A 149 2.15 1.23 -3.96
N TYR A 150 2.90 0.16 -3.77
CA TYR A 150 2.54 -0.90 -2.82
C TYR A 150 2.60 -0.40 -1.37
N LEU A 151 3.65 0.32 -0.99
CA LEU A 151 3.77 0.89 0.35
C LEU A 151 2.66 1.91 0.63
N GLY A 152 2.34 2.79 -0.32
CA GLY A 152 1.25 3.75 -0.18
C GLY A 152 -0.08 3.06 0.12
N TRP A 153 -0.40 2.01 -0.63
CA TRP A 153 -1.62 1.23 -0.41
C TRP A 153 -1.61 0.49 0.94
N ILE A 154 -0.52 -0.19 1.29
CA ILE A 154 -0.42 -0.92 2.56
C ILE A 154 -0.45 0.03 3.76
N SER A 155 0.04 1.26 3.65
CA SER A 155 -0.10 2.25 4.72
C SER A 155 -1.56 2.56 5.02
N VAL A 156 -2.37 2.81 4.00
CA VAL A 156 -3.82 3.03 4.16
C VAL A 156 -4.54 1.75 4.59
N ALA A 157 -4.21 0.60 3.97
CA ALA A 157 -4.80 -0.69 4.31
C ALA A 157 -4.52 -1.10 5.76
N SER A 158 -3.36 -0.72 6.32
CA SER A 158 -3.05 -0.95 7.74
C SER A 158 -3.98 -0.17 8.66
N ILE A 159 -4.31 1.07 8.32
CA ILE A 159 -5.26 1.89 9.08
C ILE A 159 -6.68 1.33 8.93
N ALA A 160 -7.06 0.90 7.71
CA ALA A 160 -8.36 0.27 7.46
C ALA A 160 -8.51 -1.06 8.22
N ASN A 161 -7.47 -1.90 8.22
CA ASN A 161 -7.46 -3.16 8.97
C ASN A 161 -7.56 -2.92 10.49
N PHE A 162 -6.83 -1.91 11.01
CA PHE A 162 -6.98 -1.49 12.40
C PHE A 162 -8.42 -1.02 12.70
N SER A 163 -9.07 -0.30 11.77
CA SER A 163 -10.46 0.14 11.92
C SER A 163 -11.43 -1.04 11.95
N ALA A 164 -11.19 -2.06 11.12
CA ALA A 164 -11.97 -3.30 11.15
C ALA A 164 -11.80 -4.05 12.50
N VAL A 165 -10.58 -4.07 13.06
CA VAL A 165 -10.33 -4.63 14.41
C VAL A 165 -11.07 -3.84 15.48
N GLN A 166 -11.02 -2.50 15.42
CA GLN A 166 -11.73 -1.65 16.38
C GLN A 166 -13.23 -1.97 16.37
N LEU A 167 -13.84 -2.00 15.19
CA LEU A 167 -15.26 -2.31 15.04
C LEU A 167 -15.57 -3.74 15.47
N GLY A 168 -14.80 -4.73 15.00
CA GLY A 168 -15.03 -6.14 15.30
C GLY A 168 -14.85 -6.51 16.78
N TRP A 169 -14.09 -5.72 17.53
CA TRP A 169 -13.88 -5.89 18.97
C TRP A 169 -14.67 -4.89 19.82
N GLY A 170 -15.48 -4.01 19.21
CA GLY A 170 -16.39 -3.10 19.89
C GLY A 170 -15.70 -1.95 20.64
N PHE A 171 -14.57 -1.43 20.13
CA PHE A 171 -13.91 -0.26 20.72
C PHE A 171 -13.70 0.90 19.72
N ASP A 172 -14.44 0.89 18.61
CA ASP A 172 -14.38 1.94 17.58
C ASP A 172 -15.01 3.27 18.03
N ASP A 173 -15.84 3.23 19.08
CA ASP A 173 -16.49 4.41 19.65
C ASP A 173 -15.90 4.83 21.02
N VAL A 174 -14.88 4.11 21.50
CA VAL A 174 -14.25 4.39 22.80
C VAL A 174 -13.37 5.64 22.70
N LEU A 175 -13.45 6.53 23.69
CA LEU A 175 -12.74 7.81 23.87
C LEU A 175 -13.24 8.93 22.96
N PHE A 176 -13.33 8.77 21.64
CA PHE A 176 -13.56 9.89 20.72
C PHE A 176 -14.78 9.73 19.82
N GLY A 177 -15.47 8.59 19.86
CA GLY A 177 -16.49 8.26 18.88
C GLY A 177 -15.89 7.92 17.49
N ASN A 178 -16.62 7.14 16.72
CA ASN A 178 -16.15 6.55 15.46
C ASN A 178 -15.86 7.61 14.37
N VAL A 179 -16.61 8.72 14.35
CA VAL A 179 -16.40 9.83 13.41
C VAL A 179 -15.05 10.51 13.67
N LEU A 180 -14.81 10.93 14.93
CA LEU A 180 -13.56 11.60 15.27
C LEU A 180 -12.35 10.67 15.15
N TRP A 181 -12.49 9.39 15.52
CA TRP A 181 -11.46 8.37 15.24
C TRP A 181 -11.10 8.33 13.75
N THR A 182 -12.09 8.36 12.87
CA THR A 182 -11.87 8.32 11.43
C THR A 182 -11.20 9.59 10.92
N GLN A 183 -11.59 10.76 11.42
CA GLN A 183 -10.93 12.02 11.09
C GLN A 183 -9.46 12.04 11.55
N ILE A 184 -9.16 11.52 12.74
CA ILE A 184 -7.77 11.37 13.24
C ILE A 184 -6.95 10.45 12.31
N LYS A 185 -7.51 9.34 11.86
CA LYS A 185 -6.86 8.41 10.94
C LYS A 185 -6.61 9.05 9.57
N LEU A 186 -7.57 9.81 9.05
CA LEU A 186 -7.39 10.58 7.81
C LEU A 186 -6.29 11.63 7.97
N ALA A 187 -6.27 12.37 9.08
CA ALA A 187 -5.21 13.33 9.38
C ALA A 187 -3.84 12.66 9.49
N LEU A 188 -3.75 11.49 10.12
CA LEU A 188 -2.52 10.69 10.21
C LEU A 188 -2.04 10.25 8.81
N ALA A 189 -2.93 9.73 7.97
CA ALA A 189 -2.60 9.33 6.60
C ALA A 189 -2.10 10.54 5.78
N GLY A 190 -2.74 11.69 5.93
CA GLY A 190 -2.32 12.95 5.30
C GLY A 190 -0.96 13.44 5.80
N ALA A 191 -0.71 13.40 7.10
CA ALA A 191 0.56 13.81 7.70
C ALA A 191 1.73 12.91 7.23
N ILE A 192 1.53 11.59 7.20
CA ILE A 192 2.51 10.64 6.67
C ILE A 192 2.77 10.92 5.19
N SER A 193 1.71 11.14 4.40
CA SER A 193 1.80 11.46 2.98
C SER A 193 2.61 12.75 2.73
N ALA A 194 2.33 13.81 3.47
CA ALA A 194 3.08 15.05 3.40
C ALA A 194 4.56 14.86 3.79
N LEU A 195 4.84 14.08 4.84
CA LEU A 195 6.21 13.76 5.26
C LEU A 195 6.97 12.99 4.18
N VAL A 196 6.33 12.01 3.53
CA VAL A 196 6.92 11.23 2.44
C VAL A 196 7.21 12.15 1.25
N LEU A 197 6.28 13.04 0.89
CA LEU A 197 6.50 14.00 -0.19
C LEU A 197 7.70 14.91 0.11
N LEU A 198 7.73 15.51 1.30
CA LEU A 198 8.78 16.45 1.69
C LEU A 198 10.16 15.81 1.82
N ARG A 199 10.22 14.55 2.28
CA ARG A 199 11.48 13.84 2.53
C ARG A 199 11.99 13.02 1.36
N ARG A 200 11.09 12.55 0.49
CA ARG A 200 11.39 11.57 -0.55
C ARG A 200 10.98 12.01 -1.96
N ASP A 201 10.23 13.10 -2.08
CA ASP A 201 9.68 13.58 -3.37
C ASP A 201 8.87 12.50 -4.11
N ASP A 202 8.18 11.64 -3.34
CA ASP A 202 7.47 10.48 -3.84
C ASP A 202 6.00 10.79 -4.12
N LEU A 203 5.74 11.24 -5.35
CA LEU A 203 4.39 11.57 -5.82
C LEU A 203 3.49 10.33 -5.94
N ILE A 204 4.06 9.13 -6.18
CA ILE A 204 3.27 7.91 -6.35
C ILE A 204 2.63 7.51 -5.03
N TYR A 205 3.42 7.49 -3.95
CA TYR A 205 2.90 7.23 -2.61
C TYR A 205 1.77 8.20 -2.25
N VAL A 206 1.99 9.47 -2.50
CA VAL A 206 1.02 10.55 -2.18
C VAL A 206 -0.28 10.38 -2.96
N LEU A 207 -0.20 10.08 -4.26
CA LEU A 207 -1.37 9.82 -5.11
C LEU A 207 -2.18 8.60 -4.65
N VAL A 208 -1.53 7.57 -4.12
CA VAL A 208 -2.22 6.40 -3.57
C VAL A 208 -3.04 6.77 -2.34
N VAL A 209 -2.49 7.61 -1.46
CA VAL A 209 -3.23 8.10 -0.28
C VAL A 209 -4.44 8.95 -0.72
N GLY A 210 -4.26 9.80 -1.73
CA GLY A 210 -5.37 10.56 -2.32
C GLY A 210 -6.45 9.67 -2.95
N TRP A 211 -6.05 8.63 -3.68
CA TRP A 211 -6.97 7.63 -4.23
C TRP A 211 -7.80 6.95 -3.15
N ALA A 212 -7.17 6.51 -2.07
CA ALA A 212 -7.86 5.88 -0.96
C ALA A 212 -8.80 6.87 -0.23
N ALA A 213 -8.36 8.11 -0.01
CA ALA A 213 -9.18 9.15 0.60
C ALA A 213 -10.41 9.48 -0.28
N PHE A 214 -10.25 9.54 -1.59
CA PHE A 214 -11.37 9.68 -2.52
C PHE A 214 -12.36 8.52 -2.37
N GLY A 215 -11.88 7.28 -2.33
CA GLY A 215 -12.73 6.12 -2.10
C GLY A 215 -13.49 6.15 -0.78
N ILE A 216 -12.86 6.64 0.30
CA ILE A 216 -13.51 6.85 1.61
C ILE A 216 -14.60 7.93 1.48
N SER A 217 -14.32 9.05 0.78
CA SER A 217 -15.32 10.12 0.62
C SER A 217 -16.57 9.65 -0.12
N VAL A 218 -16.44 8.77 -1.09
CA VAL A 218 -17.56 8.18 -1.84
C VAL A 218 -18.34 7.20 -0.97
N GLU A 219 -17.65 6.31 -0.26
CA GLU A 219 -18.30 5.31 0.60
C GLU A 219 -19.10 5.95 1.73
N GLN A 220 -18.54 7.01 2.33
CA GLN A 220 -19.10 7.66 3.50
C GLN A 220 -20.01 8.86 3.16
N ALA A 221 -20.64 8.88 1.96
CA ALA A 221 -21.51 9.96 1.52
C ALA A 221 -22.68 10.24 2.50
N ALA A 222 -23.12 9.22 3.24
CA ALA A 222 -24.15 9.34 4.28
C ALA A 222 -23.64 9.94 5.59
N THR A 223 -22.33 10.11 5.79
CA THR A 223 -21.69 10.69 6.98
C THR A 223 -20.87 11.93 6.54
N PRO A 224 -21.50 13.11 6.41
CA PRO A 224 -20.87 14.30 5.81
C PRO A 224 -19.56 14.72 6.46
N GLU A 225 -19.41 14.52 7.76
CA GLU A 225 -18.19 14.87 8.52
C GLU A 225 -17.00 14.02 8.10
N VAL A 226 -17.22 12.75 7.78
CA VAL A 226 -16.18 11.83 7.32
C VAL A 226 -15.94 12.02 5.82
N SER A 227 -17.00 12.05 5.02
CA SER A 227 -16.93 12.27 3.57
C SER A 227 -16.22 13.59 3.25
N GLY A 228 -16.59 14.68 3.95
CA GLY A 228 -15.97 15.99 3.77
C GLY A 228 -14.48 16.00 4.16
N ALA A 229 -14.11 15.38 5.28
CA ALA A 229 -12.71 15.27 5.69
C ALA A 229 -11.88 14.45 4.69
N ALA A 230 -12.43 13.35 4.18
CA ALA A 230 -11.76 12.51 3.17
C ALA A 230 -11.62 13.23 1.83
N LEU A 231 -12.65 13.96 1.38
CA LEU A 231 -12.59 14.77 0.17
C LEU A 231 -11.57 15.91 0.31
N MET A 232 -11.53 16.56 1.48
CA MET A 232 -10.53 17.60 1.77
C MET A 232 -9.11 17.02 1.67
N LEU A 233 -8.86 15.84 2.24
CA LEU A 233 -7.56 15.17 2.10
C LEU A 233 -7.22 14.87 0.63
N THR A 234 -8.20 14.40 -0.16
CA THR A 234 -8.02 14.17 -1.60
C THR A 234 -7.60 15.45 -2.32
N VAL A 235 -8.29 16.55 -2.09
CA VAL A 235 -7.99 17.85 -2.71
C VAL A 235 -6.61 18.36 -2.28
N LEU A 236 -6.28 18.26 -0.99
CA LEU A 236 -4.96 18.65 -0.48
C LEU A 236 -3.83 17.84 -1.13
N VAL A 237 -4.02 16.54 -1.28
CA VAL A 237 -3.06 15.66 -1.98
C VAL A 237 -2.86 16.13 -3.42
N LEU A 238 -3.93 16.38 -4.17
CA LEU A 238 -3.84 16.84 -5.56
C LEU A 238 -3.14 18.20 -5.65
N LEU A 239 -3.45 19.14 -4.77
CA LEU A 239 -2.78 20.46 -4.71
C LEU A 239 -1.29 20.30 -4.40
N LEU A 240 -0.91 19.44 -3.46
CA LEU A 240 0.50 19.16 -3.14
C LEU A 240 1.24 18.55 -4.34
N VAL A 241 0.62 17.63 -5.06
CA VAL A 241 1.19 17.02 -6.28
C VAL A 241 1.40 18.08 -7.36
N VAL A 242 0.39 18.91 -7.62
CA VAL A 242 0.48 20.00 -8.60
C VAL A 242 1.57 20.99 -8.21
N ALA A 243 1.61 21.42 -6.94
CA ALA A 243 2.65 22.33 -6.44
C ALA A 243 4.05 21.72 -6.60
N ALA A 244 4.24 20.45 -6.25
CA ALA A 244 5.52 19.77 -6.40
C ALA A 244 5.97 19.68 -7.87
N LEU A 245 5.04 19.44 -8.80
CA LEU A 245 5.33 19.43 -10.24
C LEU A 245 5.68 20.80 -10.76
N LEU A 246 4.95 21.85 -10.38
CA LEU A 246 5.22 23.22 -10.77
C LEU A 246 6.60 23.70 -10.27
N LEU A 247 6.95 23.38 -9.03
CA LEU A 247 8.28 23.71 -8.48
C LEU A 247 9.42 23.05 -9.26
N LYS A 248 9.22 21.87 -9.84
CA LYS A 248 10.21 21.18 -10.70
C LYS A 248 10.37 21.83 -12.07
N LEU A 249 9.39 22.59 -12.54
CA LEU A 249 9.43 23.33 -13.81
C LEU A 249 10.08 24.70 -13.66
N LEU A 250 10.20 25.23 -12.45
CA LEU A 250 10.87 26.50 -12.21
C LEU A 250 12.39 26.31 -12.42
N PRO A 251 13.05 27.19 -13.20
CA PRO A 251 14.49 27.14 -13.34
C PRO A 251 15.14 27.34 -11.98
N ASN A 252 16.11 26.45 -11.66
CA ASN A 252 16.92 26.62 -10.44
C ASN A 252 17.53 28.03 -10.45
N ARG A 253 17.08 28.88 -9.51
CA ARG A 253 17.75 30.14 -9.21
C ARG A 253 18.98 29.91 -8.36
#